data_853a278293d7edce1e646c529ddc7cd7
#
_entry.id   853a278293d7edce1e646c529ddc7cd7
#
_cell.length_a   1.000
_cell.length_b   1.000
_cell.length_c   1.000
_cell.angle_alpha   90.00
_cell.angle_beta   90.00
_cell.angle_gamma   90.00
#
_symmetry.space_group_name_H-M   'P 1'
#
loop_
_entity.id
_entity.type
_entity.pdbx_description
1 polymer ?
#
loop_
_entity_poly.entity_id
_entity_poly.type
_entity_poly.pdbx_seq_one_letter_code
_entity_poly.pdbx_strand_id
1 'polypeptide(L)'
;YHVDTDAGTMMLASGFFEIGGERVGPVGPPPAVGEHTDEVFAALGEPRPAPAAPLTGDDAPLAGIRVMDFGHGGVGVECGRMLAEYGADVVKIESRTYPDFIRTVLGGEMSPSFASSSRSKRSLGVDAKHPEGRALLKRMAAVSDIAIENNSTGIMEQMGIGYGDLSAENDGLVMMSSQLMGSRGPWAAWSGYGPNTQVTGGMTHLWNYEATPEPAGSMSIFPDHFAGRTGAVTALAGVLGRRLHGDSGFHVEVCQVEQVVNVMADLLAKESLEPGSVQPRGNHSDRGTPWGLFPCKDDDSWVAICTRTDAEWRAFAEVMGSPEWAMTDELAAQTDLKPSLKLRAMLGPSPGVGGAGAGGGVSVHVPSVRRQATAGLHGLSELRTLA
;
A
#
# COMPACT_ATOMS: atom_id res chain seq x y z
N TYR A 1 -6.17 9.95 15.43
CA TYR A 1 -6.90 9.95 16.70
C TYR A 1 -6.00 9.51 17.85
N HIS A 2 -6.39 9.86 19.06
CA HIS A 2 -5.62 9.58 20.26
C HIS A 2 -6.27 8.44 21.05
N VAL A 3 -5.44 7.53 21.56
CA VAL A 3 -5.86 6.42 22.44
C VAL A 3 -5.04 6.48 23.71
N ASP A 4 -5.70 6.56 24.85
CA ASP A 4 -5.05 6.47 26.15
C ASP A 4 -4.73 5.02 26.49
N THR A 5 -3.50 4.79 26.91
CA THR A 5 -2.99 3.48 27.34
C THR A 5 -2.24 3.63 28.66
N ASP A 6 -1.91 2.51 29.30
CA ASP A 6 -1.08 2.52 30.52
C ASP A 6 0.32 3.11 30.27
N ALA A 7 0.80 3.10 29.02
CA ALA A 7 2.08 3.68 28.62
C ALA A 7 2.01 5.17 28.25
N GLY A 8 0.81 5.76 28.19
CA GLY A 8 0.58 7.14 27.77
C GLY A 8 -0.44 7.29 26.64
N THR A 9 -0.62 8.51 26.18
CA THR A 9 -1.52 8.81 25.04
C THR A 9 -0.83 8.51 23.72
N MET A 10 -1.31 7.51 23.03
CA MET A 10 -0.79 7.05 21.74
C MET A 10 -1.53 7.73 20.58
N MET A 11 -0.80 8.18 19.57
CA MET A 11 -1.37 8.71 18.34
C MET A 11 -1.46 7.61 17.27
N LEU A 12 -2.64 7.44 16.71
CA LEU A 12 -2.91 6.47 15.64
C LEU A 12 -3.44 7.17 14.39
N ALA A 13 -3.15 6.59 13.23
CA ALA A 13 -3.78 6.99 11.99
C ALA A 13 -5.29 6.72 12.03
N SER A 14 -6.10 7.66 11.52
CA SER A 14 -7.56 7.63 11.69
C SER A 14 -8.30 6.92 10.54
N GLY A 15 -7.61 6.27 9.62
CA GLY A 15 -8.22 5.53 8.51
C GLY A 15 -7.72 5.98 7.14
N PHE A 16 -8.13 5.26 6.10
CA PHE A 16 -7.57 5.35 4.75
C PHE A 16 -8.34 6.32 3.83
N PHE A 17 -9.54 6.76 4.19
CA PHE A 17 -10.41 7.54 3.30
C PHE A 17 -11.46 8.34 4.06
N GLU A 18 -12.11 9.27 3.34
CA GLU A 18 -13.23 10.07 3.82
C GLU A 18 -14.47 9.85 2.92
N ILE A 19 -15.65 9.93 3.51
CA ILE A 19 -16.93 9.90 2.80
C ILE A 19 -17.69 11.17 3.13
N GLY A 20 -18.08 11.92 2.12
CA GLY A 20 -18.81 13.17 2.31
C GLY A 20 -18.06 14.20 3.18
N GLY A 21 -16.72 14.12 3.22
CA GLY A 21 -15.88 14.96 4.05
C GLY A 21 -15.71 14.48 5.49
N GLU A 22 -16.29 13.34 5.87
CA GLU A 22 -16.15 12.74 7.19
C GLU A 22 -15.15 11.56 7.14
N ARG A 23 -14.24 11.53 8.11
CA ARG A 23 -13.25 10.46 8.22
C ARG A 23 -13.91 9.13 8.59
N VAL A 24 -13.65 8.09 7.80
CA VAL A 24 -14.02 6.71 8.15
C VAL A 24 -12.82 6.01 8.76
N GLY A 25 -12.94 5.64 10.01
CA GLY A 25 -11.86 5.10 10.81
C GLY A 25 -12.34 4.09 11.85
N PRO A 26 -11.53 3.80 12.87
CA PRO A 26 -11.85 2.84 13.91
C PRO A 26 -13.15 3.19 14.63
N VAL A 27 -13.97 2.16 14.86
CA VAL A 27 -15.26 2.30 15.56
C VAL A 27 -15.18 1.93 17.04
N GLY A 28 -14.06 1.39 17.50
CA GLY A 28 -13.85 0.99 18.90
C GLY A 28 -12.44 0.50 19.17
N PRO A 29 -12.13 0.24 20.44
CA PRO A 29 -10.86 -0.35 20.84
C PRO A 29 -10.76 -1.81 20.39
N PRO A 30 -9.54 -2.40 20.34
CA PRO A 30 -9.39 -3.84 20.15
C PRO A 30 -10.04 -4.60 21.31
N PRO A 31 -10.78 -5.68 21.03
CA PRO A 31 -11.44 -6.46 22.08
C PRO A 31 -10.44 -7.30 22.87
N ALA A 32 -10.78 -7.59 24.13
CA ALA A 32 -10.09 -8.60 24.89
C ALA A 32 -10.35 -10.02 24.31
N VAL A 33 -9.48 -10.98 24.60
CA VAL A 33 -9.66 -12.36 24.14
C VAL A 33 -10.96 -12.93 24.69
N GLY A 34 -11.88 -13.31 23.80
CA GLY A 34 -13.16 -13.90 24.15
C GLY A 34 -14.25 -12.93 24.60
N GLU A 35 -14.03 -11.63 24.54
CA GLU A 35 -14.97 -10.59 25.05
C GLU A 35 -16.39 -10.74 24.49
N HIS A 36 -16.53 -11.12 23.22
CA HIS A 36 -17.84 -11.22 22.54
C HIS A 36 -18.25 -12.68 22.28
N THR A 37 -17.66 -13.67 22.98
CA THR A 37 -17.90 -15.09 22.71
C THR A 37 -19.38 -15.46 22.79
N ASP A 38 -20.06 -15.07 23.87
CA ASP A 38 -21.48 -15.42 24.09
C ASP A 38 -22.39 -14.73 23.08
N GLU A 39 -22.09 -13.48 22.74
CA GLU A 39 -22.82 -12.71 21.73
C GLU A 39 -22.69 -13.37 20.33
N VAL A 40 -21.48 -13.75 19.95
CA VAL A 40 -21.23 -14.46 18.69
C VAL A 40 -21.97 -15.80 18.66
N PHE A 41 -21.94 -16.58 19.75
CA PHE A 41 -22.66 -17.84 19.81
C PHE A 41 -24.19 -17.65 19.74
N ALA A 42 -24.73 -16.63 20.38
CA ALA A 42 -26.16 -16.30 20.26
C ALA A 42 -26.57 -15.96 18.83
N ALA A 43 -25.72 -15.21 18.11
CA ALA A 43 -25.97 -14.82 16.72
C ALA A 43 -25.87 -16.00 15.71
N LEU A 44 -25.20 -17.12 16.04
CA LEU A 44 -25.09 -18.27 15.14
C LEU A 44 -26.43 -18.96 14.85
N GLY A 45 -27.46 -18.73 15.66
CA GLY A 45 -28.81 -19.23 15.45
C GLY A 45 -29.69 -18.37 14.54
N GLU A 46 -29.25 -17.18 14.18
CA GLU A 46 -29.98 -16.25 13.34
C GLU A 46 -29.88 -16.64 11.85
N PRO A 47 -31.01 -16.69 11.12
CA PRO A 47 -30.98 -16.99 9.69
C PRO A 47 -30.19 -15.91 8.94
N ARG A 48 -29.19 -16.31 8.17
CA ARG A 48 -28.52 -15.38 7.27
C ARG A 48 -29.50 -14.94 6.18
N PRO A 49 -29.61 -13.63 5.87
CA PRO A 49 -30.36 -13.17 4.72
C PRO A 49 -29.96 -13.97 3.46
N ALA A 50 -30.96 -14.41 2.70
CA ALA A 50 -30.68 -15.12 1.45
C ALA A 50 -29.78 -14.23 0.57
N PRO A 51 -28.72 -14.79 -0.03
CA PRO A 51 -27.92 -14.02 -0.98
C PRO A 51 -28.83 -13.52 -2.10
N ALA A 52 -28.59 -12.30 -2.55
CA ALA A 52 -29.16 -11.84 -3.82
C ALA A 52 -28.87 -12.90 -4.92
N ALA A 53 -29.76 -12.97 -5.92
CA ALA A 53 -29.68 -14.03 -6.95
C ALA A 53 -28.22 -14.31 -7.37
N PRO A 54 -27.85 -15.59 -7.54
CA PRO A 54 -26.50 -15.95 -7.93
C PRO A 54 -26.16 -15.23 -9.23
N LEU A 55 -24.92 -14.72 -9.33
CA LEU A 55 -24.35 -14.31 -10.61
C LEU A 55 -24.47 -15.51 -11.55
N THR A 56 -25.09 -15.33 -12.71
CA THR A 56 -25.15 -16.38 -13.72
C THR A 56 -23.73 -16.72 -14.15
N GLY A 57 -23.37 -17.99 -14.13
CA GLY A 57 -22.00 -18.50 -13.99
C GLY A 57 -20.93 -18.10 -15.01
N ASP A 58 -21.27 -17.32 -16.06
CA ASP A 58 -20.32 -16.83 -17.06
C ASP A 58 -20.06 -15.31 -16.98
N ASP A 59 -20.73 -14.59 -16.09
CA ASP A 59 -20.56 -13.16 -15.96
C ASP A 59 -19.39 -12.83 -15.03
N ALA A 60 -18.56 -11.88 -15.45
CA ALA A 60 -17.51 -11.34 -14.59
C ALA A 60 -18.11 -10.66 -13.33
N PRO A 61 -17.42 -10.67 -12.17
CA PRO A 61 -17.95 -10.18 -10.89
C PRO A 61 -18.57 -8.78 -10.92
N LEU A 62 -18.04 -7.89 -11.77
CA LEU A 62 -18.49 -6.51 -11.90
C LEU A 62 -19.28 -6.25 -13.19
N ALA A 63 -19.78 -7.29 -13.85
CA ALA A 63 -20.65 -7.13 -15.02
C ALA A 63 -21.84 -6.20 -14.71
N GLY A 64 -22.09 -5.26 -15.61
CA GLY A 64 -23.16 -4.26 -15.47
C GLY A 64 -22.82 -3.02 -14.63
N ILE A 65 -21.62 -2.95 -14.03
CA ILE A 65 -21.09 -1.71 -13.42
C ILE A 65 -20.49 -0.83 -14.50
N ARG A 66 -20.87 0.44 -14.57
CA ARG A 66 -20.39 1.45 -15.52
C ARG A 66 -19.54 2.49 -14.82
N VAL A 67 -18.36 2.77 -15.37
CA VAL A 67 -17.36 3.63 -14.74
C VAL A 67 -16.88 4.71 -15.71
N MET A 68 -16.96 5.96 -15.29
CA MET A 68 -16.29 7.10 -15.92
C MET A 68 -14.91 7.26 -15.29
N ASP A 69 -13.85 7.10 -16.07
CA ASP A 69 -12.47 7.13 -15.58
C ASP A 69 -11.71 8.35 -16.13
N PHE A 70 -11.61 9.41 -15.31
CA PHE A 70 -10.78 10.59 -15.55
C PHE A 70 -9.36 10.43 -15.00
N GLY A 71 -9.00 9.22 -14.53
CA GLY A 71 -7.72 8.95 -13.89
C GLY A 71 -6.52 9.21 -14.79
N HIS A 72 -5.46 9.75 -14.19
CA HIS A 72 -4.17 9.99 -14.83
C HIS A 72 -3.04 9.34 -14.07
N GLY A 73 -2.00 8.94 -14.77
CA GLY A 73 -0.75 8.51 -14.13
C GLY A 73 -0.85 7.21 -13.33
N GLY A 74 -0.90 7.31 -12.02
CA GLY A 74 -0.85 6.17 -11.09
C GLY A 74 -2.22 5.79 -10.52
N VAL A 75 -2.78 6.63 -9.67
CA VAL A 75 -3.90 6.28 -8.78
C VAL A 75 -5.21 6.00 -9.50
N GLY A 76 -5.72 6.97 -10.25
CA GLY A 76 -7.01 6.82 -10.93
C GLY A 76 -6.98 5.71 -11.96
N VAL A 77 -5.86 5.60 -12.71
CA VAL A 77 -5.69 4.53 -13.70
C VAL A 77 -5.64 3.15 -13.05
N GLU A 78 -5.02 2.99 -11.88
CA GLU A 78 -5.01 1.73 -11.13
C GLU A 78 -6.41 1.36 -10.64
N CYS A 79 -7.14 2.32 -10.09
CA CYS A 79 -8.53 2.12 -9.68
C CYS A 79 -9.39 1.64 -10.84
N GLY A 80 -9.40 2.38 -11.97
CA GLY A 80 -10.16 2.02 -13.15
C GLY A 80 -9.74 0.70 -13.77
N ARG A 81 -8.43 0.39 -13.79
CA ARG A 81 -7.90 -0.88 -14.28
C ARG A 81 -8.44 -2.06 -13.47
N MET A 82 -8.39 -1.97 -12.14
CA MET A 82 -8.92 -3.04 -11.30
C MET A 82 -10.39 -3.30 -11.56
N LEU A 83 -11.21 -2.26 -11.63
CA LEU A 83 -12.63 -2.41 -11.93
C LEU A 83 -12.85 -3.05 -13.31
N ALA A 84 -12.09 -2.62 -14.32
CA ALA A 84 -12.18 -3.16 -15.68
C ALA A 84 -11.77 -4.63 -15.77
N GLU A 85 -10.70 -5.03 -15.08
CA GLU A 85 -10.22 -6.44 -15.07
C GLU A 85 -11.20 -7.39 -14.40
N TYR A 86 -12.05 -6.89 -13.51
CA TYR A 86 -13.12 -7.67 -12.90
C TYR A 86 -14.47 -7.54 -13.61
N GLY A 87 -14.50 -6.92 -14.81
CA GLY A 87 -15.65 -6.94 -15.72
C GLY A 87 -16.53 -5.70 -15.71
N ALA A 88 -16.15 -4.62 -15.03
CA ALA A 88 -16.86 -3.35 -15.16
C ALA A 88 -16.62 -2.73 -16.54
N ASP A 89 -17.62 -2.05 -17.08
CA ASP A 89 -17.51 -1.26 -18.30
C ASP A 89 -16.87 0.10 -17.99
N VAL A 90 -15.53 0.15 -18.08
CA VAL A 90 -14.74 1.33 -17.74
C VAL A 90 -14.40 2.13 -19.00
N VAL A 91 -14.83 3.38 -19.03
CA VAL A 91 -14.53 4.32 -20.11
C VAL A 91 -13.52 5.34 -19.62
N LYS A 92 -12.27 5.23 -20.11
CA LYS A 92 -11.22 6.23 -19.86
C LYS A 92 -11.52 7.49 -20.69
N ILE A 93 -11.58 8.62 -19.99
CA ILE A 93 -11.91 9.93 -20.57
C ILE A 93 -10.64 10.76 -20.64
N GLU A 94 -10.31 11.19 -21.84
CA GLU A 94 -9.10 11.99 -22.14
C GLU A 94 -9.43 13.04 -23.20
N SER A 95 -8.57 14.06 -23.32
CA SER A 95 -8.61 14.96 -24.48
C SER A 95 -7.26 15.01 -25.19
N ARG A 96 -7.22 15.46 -26.44
CA ARG A 96 -5.96 15.66 -27.16
C ARG A 96 -5.09 16.73 -26.52
N THR A 97 -5.71 17.71 -25.88
CA THR A 97 -5.00 18.80 -25.20
C THR A 97 -4.51 18.40 -23.82
N TYR A 98 -5.11 17.35 -23.22
CA TYR A 98 -4.76 16.80 -21.92
C TYR A 98 -4.81 15.27 -21.95
N PRO A 99 -3.88 14.62 -22.68
CA PRO A 99 -3.76 13.17 -22.63
C PRO A 99 -3.18 12.74 -21.28
N ASP A 100 -3.39 11.49 -20.91
CA ASP A 100 -2.67 10.90 -19.79
C ASP A 100 -1.16 11.00 -20.04
N PHE A 101 -0.45 11.67 -19.14
CA PHE A 101 0.99 11.92 -19.32
C PHE A 101 1.82 10.64 -19.42
N ILE A 102 1.36 9.52 -18.86
CA ILE A 102 2.02 8.21 -18.98
C ILE A 102 2.09 7.74 -20.44
N ARG A 103 1.23 8.19 -21.32
CA ARG A 103 1.35 7.90 -22.75
C ARG A 103 2.68 8.35 -23.32
N THR A 104 3.16 9.53 -22.90
CA THR A 104 4.30 10.21 -23.50
C THR A 104 5.60 10.12 -22.72
N VAL A 105 5.56 9.84 -21.43
CA VAL A 105 6.75 9.83 -20.54
C VAL A 105 7.82 8.81 -20.97
N LEU A 106 7.41 7.69 -21.54
CA LEU A 106 8.33 6.61 -21.96
C LEU A 106 8.35 6.41 -23.49
N GLY A 107 7.98 7.42 -24.25
CA GLY A 107 8.12 7.45 -25.70
C GLY A 107 6.93 6.88 -26.48
N GLY A 108 5.97 7.74 -26.81
CA GLY A 108 4.90 7.47 -27.75
C GLY A 108 3.52 7.27 -27.10
N GLU A 109 2.48 7.26 -27.91
CA GLU A 109 1.08 7.20 -27.46
C GLU A 109 0.70 5.90 -26.70
N MET A 110 1.50 4.86 -26.87
CA MET A 110 1.30 3.55 -26.24
C MET A 110 2.57 3.12 -25.50
N SER A 111 2.93 3.85 -24.43
CA SER A 111 4.03 3.44 -23.58
C SER A 111 3.73 2.13 -22.85
N PRO A 112 4.73 1.32 -22.45
CA PRO A 112 4.51 0.11 -21.67
C PRO A 112 3.73 0.37 -20.36
N SER A 113 3.98 1.49 -19.72
CA SER A 113 3.24 1.89 -18.50
C SER A 113 1.77 2.16 -18.80
N PHE A 114 1.46 2.89 -19.88
CA PHE A 114 0.07 3.13 -20.29
C PHE A 114 -0.63 1.83 -20.67
N ALA A 115 0.01 0.99 -21.47
CA ALA A 115 -0.53 -0.31 -21.86
C ALA A 115 -0.85 -1.19 -20.66
N SER A 116 0.01 -1.17 -19.62
CA SER A 116 -0.22 -1.89 -18.38
C SER A 116 -1.36 -1.29 -17.55
N SER A 117 -1.38 0.02 -17.37
CA SER A 117 -2.31 0.69 -16.44
C SER A 117 -3.71 0.95 -17.02
N SER A 118 -3.87 0.91 -18.35
CA SER A 118 -5.13 1.21 -19.02
C SER A 118 -5.73 0.04 -19.80
N ARG A 119 -5.17 -1.15 -19.63
CA ARG A 119 -5.74 -2.38 -20.23
C ARG A 119 -7.16 -2.64 -19.75
N SER A 120 -7.93 -3.35 -20.56
CA SER A 120 -9.33 -3.71 -20.31
C SER A 120 -10.31 -2.52 -20.28
N LYS A 121 -9.86 -1.29 -20.51
CA LYS A 121 -10.70 -0.09 -20.59
C LYS A 121 -11.09 0.24 -22.04
N ARG A 122 -12.21 0.92 -22.19
CA ARG A 122 -12.56 1.65 -23.41
C ARG A 122 -12.04 3.09 -23.31
N SER A 123 -11.88 3.78 -24.43
CA SER A 123 -11.41 5.17 -24.46
C SER A 123 -12.43 6.08 -25.12
N LEU A 124 -12.63 7.25 -24.54
CA LEU A 124 -13.43 8.34 -25.08
C LEU A 124 -12.60 9.63 -25.11
N GLY A 125 -12.43 10.20 -26.30
CA GLY A 125 -11.81 11.50 -26.47
C GLY A 125 -12.84 12.62 -26.34
N VAL A 126 -12.78 13.40 -25.23
CA VAL A 126 -13.69 14.53 -24.99
C VAL A 126 -12.97 15.66 -24.28
N ASP A 127 -13.24 16.90 -24.68
CA ASP A 127 -12.74 18.08 -23.99
C ASP A 127 -13.76 18.60 -23.00
N ALA A 128 -13.53 18.39 -21.70
CA ALA A 128 -14.37 18.86 -20.62
C ALA A 128 -14.43 20.40 -20.51
N LYS A 129 -13.49 21.12 -21.09
CA LYS A 129 -13.52 22.60 -21.13
C LYS A 129 -14.52 23.13 -22.14
N HIS A 130 -14.88 22.33 -23.16
CA HIS A 130 -15.89 22.70 -24.13
C HIS A 130 -17.31 22.46 -23.58
N PRO A 131 -18.28 23.39 -23.78
CA PRO A 131 -19.64 23.22 -23.25
C PRO A 131 -20.32 21.93 -23.70
N GLU A 132 -20.17 21.53 -24.95
CA GLU A 132 -20.73 20.27 -25.48
C GLU A 132 -20.06 19.04 -24.85
N GLY A 133 -18.74 19.11 -24.61
CA GLY A 133 -18.02 18.06 -23.90
C GLY A 133 -18.54 17.86 -22.47
N ARG A 134 -18.73 18.96 -21.73
CA ARG A 134 -19.36 18.90 -20.41
C ARG A 134 -20.77 18.30 -20.45
N ALA A 135 -21.60 18.76 -21.37
CA ALA A 135 -22.95 18.23 -21.52
C ALA A 135 -22.95 16.73 -21.83
N LEU A 136 -21.99 16.25 -22.64
CA LEU A 136 -21.82 14.82 -22.87
C LEU A 136 -21.42 14.07 -21.61
N LEU A 137 -20.46 14.59 -20.84
CA LEU A 137 -20.00 13.96 -19.59
C LEU A 137 -21.11 13.91 -18.53
N LYS A 138 -21.92 14.95 -18.41
CA LYS A 138 -23.10 14.95 -17.54
C LYS A 138 -24.12 13.88 -17.96
N ARG A 139 -24.39 13.74 -19.24
CA ARG A 139 -25.24 12.66 -19.77
C ARG A 139 -24.65 11.26 -19.50
N MET A 140 -23.33 11.12 -19.52
CA MET A 140 -22.68 9.85 -19.14
C MET A 140 -22.85 9.57 -17.64
N ALA A 141 -22.75 10.58 -16.78
CA ALA A 141 -22.96 10.43 -15.33
C ALA A 141 -24.38 9.90 -15.01
N ALA A 142 -25.39 10.34 -15.76
CA ALA A 142 -26.78 9.87 -15.60
C ALA A 142 -26.95 8.34 -15.76
N VAL A 143 -26.00 7.66 -16.40
CA VAL A 143 -26.04 6.21 -16.66
C VAL A 143 -24.83 5.46 -16.08
N SER A 144 -24.02 6.11 -15.26
CA SER A 144 -22.81 5.54 -14.66
C SER A 144 -22.99 5.26 -13.17
N ASP A 145 -22.35 4.23 -12.66
CA ASP A 145 -22.34 3.88 -11.24
C ASP A 145 -21.21 4.55 -10.48
N ILE A 146 -20.05 4.71 -11.15
CA ILE A 146 -18.83 5.22 -10.53
C ILE A 146 -18.19 6.28 -11.44
N ALA A 147 -17.68 7.35 -10.85
CA ALA A 147 -16.73 8.28 -11.48
C ALA A 147 -15.41 8.24 -10.71
N ILE A 148 -14.28 8.23 -11.43
CA ILE A 148 -12.93 8.18 -10.87
C ILE A 148 -12.15 9.41 -11.35
N GLU A 149 -11.46 10.11 -10.44
CA GLU A 149 -10.57 11.20 -10.79
C GLU A 149 -9.38 11.28 -9.81
N ASN A 150 -8.27 11.85 -10.26
CA ASN A 150 -7.13 12.20 -9.42
C ASN A 150 -6.42 13.46 -9.94
N ASN A 151 -7.21 14.44 -10.34
CA ASN A 151 -6.72 15.77 -10.69
C ASN A 151 -6.29 16.54 -9.43
N SER A 152 -5.59 17.65 -9.62
CA SER A 152 -5.35 18.58 -8.52
C SER A 152 -6.67 19.10 -7.94
N THR A 153 -6.68 19.35 -6.64
CA THR A 153 -7.86 19.81 -5.90
C THR A 153 -8.59 20.95 -6.59
N GLY A 154 -9.89 20.80 -6.79
CA GLY A 154 -10.78 21.80 -7.36
C GLY A 154 -10.81 21.86 -8.89
N ILE A 155 -10.03 21.05 -9.61
CA ILE A 155 -10.01 21.06 -11.08
C ILE A 155 -11.32 20.54 -11.67
N MET A 156 -11.88 19.47 -11.10
CA MET A 156 -13.17 18.92 -11.58
C MET A 156 -14.30 19.93 -11.41
N GLU A 157 -14.34 20.62 -10.29
CA GLU A 157 -15.30 21.70 -9.99
C GLU A 157 -15.15 22.88 -10.95
N GLN A 158 -13.90 23.32 -11.20
CA GLN A 158 -13.64 24.39 -12.17
C GLN A 158 -14.07 24.03 -13.59
N MET A 159 -14.02 22.76 -13.94
CA MET A 159 -14.54 22.27 -15.23
C MET A 159 -16.04 22.09 -15.25
N GLY A 160 -16.75 22.23 -14.13
CA GLY A 160 -18.20 22.04 -14.02
C GLY A 160 -18.63 20.57 -14.13
N ILE A 161 -17.77 19.66 -13.68
CA ILE A 161 -17.96 18.21 -13.63
C ILE A 161 -17.45 17.64 -12.29
N GLY A 162 -17.47 18.44 -11.23
CA GLY A 162 -17.22 17.97 -9.86
C GLY A 162 -18.33 17.07 -9.34
N TYR A 163 -18.16 16.52 -8.15
CA TYR A 163 -19.17 15.62 -7.58
C TYR A 163 -20.57 16.23 -7.54
N GLY A 164 -20.71 17.49 -7.10
CA GLY A 164 -21.99 18.18 -7.07
C GLY A 164 -22.66 18.34 -8.44
N ASP A 165 -21.85 18.54 -9.49
CA ASP A 165 -22.36 18.64 -10.87
C ASP A 165 -22.82 17.29 -11.42
N LEU A 166 -22.06 16.22 -11.16
CA LEU A 166 -22.35 14.88 -11.70
C LEU A 166 -23.46 14.18 -10.91
N SER A 167 -23.48 14.35 -9.59
CA SER A 167 -24.53 13.78 -8.72
C SER A 167 -25.90 14.44 -8.93
N ALA A 168 -25.95 15.66 -9.44
CA ALA A 168 -27.20 16.30 -9.85
C ALA A 168 -27.87 15.58 -11.03
N GLU A 169 -27.10 14.88 -11.87
CA GLU A 169 -27.61 14.07 -12.98
C GLU A 169 -27.94 12.62 -12.53
N ASN A 170 -27.33 12.15 -11.45
CA ASN A 170 -27.48 10.80 -10.91
C ASN A 170 -27.15 10.78 -9.41
N ASP A 171 -28.16 10.79 -8.58
CA ASP A 171 -28.04 10.76 -7.11
C ASP A 171 -27.43 9.47 -6.56
N GLY A 172 -27.41 8.41 -7.37
CA GLY A 172 -26.76 7.13 -7.05
C GLY A 172 -25.28 7.05 -7.45
N LEU A 173 -24.70 8.13 -8.03
CA LEU A 173 -23.31 8.13 -8.48
C LEU A 173 -22.33 8.11 -7.29
N VAL A 174 -21.40 7.15 -7.29
CA VAL A 174 -20.26 7.15 -6.38
C VAL A 174 -19.06 7.80 -7.08
N MET A 175 -18.53 8.89 -6.55
CA MET A 175 -17.33 9.52 -7.09
C MET A 175 -16.13 9.26 -6.19
N MET A 176 -15.10 8.63 -6.72
CA MET A 176 -13.82 8.43 -6.07
C MET A 176 -12.83 9.47 -6.56
N SER A 177 -12.36 10.30 -5.65
CA SER A 177 -11.29 11.29 -5.88
C SER A 177 -10.04 10.93 -5.11
N SER A 178 -8.87 11.21 -5.69
CA SER A 178 -7.61 11.00 -4.99
C SER A 178 -6.64 12.13 -5.25
N GLN A 179 -6.44 12.96 -4.26
CA GLN A 179 -5.46 14.04 -4.28
C GLN A 179 -4.19 13.63 -3.54
N LEU A 180 -3.06 14.22 -3.93
CA LEU A 180 -1.75 13.88 -3.38
C LEU A 180 -1.70 14.03 -1.86
N MET A 181 -2.10 15.22 -1.37
CA MET A 181 -2.06 15.61 0.05
C MET A 181 -3.46 15.82 0.65
N GLY A 182 -4.50 15.30 -0.02
CA GLY A 182 -5.91 15.54 0.33
C GLY A 182 -6.45 16.84 -0.22
N SER A 183 -7.78 17.00 -0.11
CA SER A 183 -8.50 18.19 -0.59
C SER A 183 -8.56 19.31 0.45
N ARG A 184 -8.14 19.05 1.69
CA ARG A 184 -8.24 19.96 2.84
C ARG A 184 -6.92 20.09 3.58
N GLY A 185 -6.84 21.11 4.42
CA GLY A 185 -5.66 21.38 5.22
C GLY A 185 -4.59 22.20 4.49
N PRO A 186 -3.46 22.47 5.15
CA PRO A 186 -2.44 23.42 4.64
C PRO A 186 -1.72 22.92 3.38
N TRP A 187 -1.74 21.63 3.09
CA TRP A 187 -1.04 21.02 1.95
C TRP A 187 -1.95 20.70 0.77
N ALA A 188 -3.25 21.01 0.85
CA ALA A 188 -4.24 20.67 -0.20
C ALA A 188 -3.89 21.19 -1.60
N ALA A 189 -3.14 22.31 -1.69
CA ALA A 189 -2.68 22.89 -2.94
C ALA A 189 -1.34 22.30 -3.45
N TRP A 190 -0.69 21.42 -2.70
CA TRP A 190 0.58 20.85 -3.11
C TRP A 190 0.37 19.79 -4.20
N SER A 191 1.20 19.90 -5.23
CA SER A 191 1.19 18.97 -6.37
C SER A 191 2.45 18.12 -6.37
N GLY A 192 2.37 16.92 -6.95
CA GLY A 192 3.51 16.01 -7.08
C GLY A 192 3.04 14.63 -7.55
N TYR A 193 3.87 13.65 -7.25
CA TYR A 193 3.69 12.25 -7.64
C TYR A 193 3.89 11.32 -6.45
N GLY A 194 3.62 10.04 -6.61
CA GLY A 194 3.78 9.01 -5.56
C GLY A 194 5.08 9.10 -4.75
N PRO A 195 6.26 9.27 -5.35
CA PRO A 195 7.49 9.45 -4.57
C PRO A 195 7.46 10.62 -3.59
N ASN A 196 6.76 11.71 -3.91
CA ASN A 196 6.62 12.84 -2.97
C ASN A 196 5.83 12.45 -1.71
N THR A 197 4.83 11.58 -1.83
CA THR A 197 4.07 11.09 -0.67
C THR A 197 4.90 10.18 0.23
N GLN A 198 5.83 9.40 -0.33
CA GLN A 198 6.77 8.60 0.45
C GLN A 198 7.71 9.47 1.28
N VAL A 199 8.21 10.56 0.69
CA VAL A 199 9.05 11.53 1.40
C VAL A 199 8.27 12.23 2.50
N THR A 200 7.12 12.81 2.15
CA THR A 200 6.28 13.57 3.08
C THR A 200 5.73 12.71 4.21
N GLY A 201 5.37 11.47 3.90
CA GLY A 201 4.88 10.50 4.90
C GLY A 201 5.96 9.86 5.76
N GLY A 202 7.26 10.19 5.54
CA GLY A 202 8.37 9.68 6.35
C GLY A 202 8.97 8.34 5.91
N MET A 203 8.35 7.62 4.97
CA MET A 203 8.80 6.31 4.53
C MET A 203 10.22 6.34 3.94
N THR A 204 10.55 7.35 3.15
CA THR A 204 11.88 7.51 2.56
C THR A 204 12.96 7.70 3.62
N HIS A 205 12.64 8.42 4.73
CA HIS A 205 13.55 8.55 5.85
C HIS A 205 13.83 7.20 6.50
N LEU A 206 12.81 6.39 6.73
CA LEU A 206 12.93 5.08 7.39
C LEU A 206 13.57 4.01 6.50
N TRP A 207 13.46 4.13 5.18
CA TRP A 207 14.14 3.28 4.21
C TRP A 207 15.60 3.73 4.03
N ASN A 208 16.35 3.77 5.09
CA ASN A 208 17.72 4.24 5.10
C ASN A 208 18.56 3.47 6.11
N TYR A 209 19.85 3.70 6.06
CA TYR A 209 20.80 3.20 7.03
C TYR A 209 21.09 4.30 8.06
N GLU A 210 21.24 3.93 9.31
CA GLU A 210 21.47 4.85 10.44
C GLU A 210 22.65 5.81 10.20
N ALA A 211 23.71 5.32 9.55
CA ALA A 211 24.93 6.09 9.30
C ALA A 211 24.94 6.85 7.96
N THR A 212 23.85 6.81 7.18
CA THR A 212 23.80 7.43 5.85
C THR A 212 22.97 8.71 5.91
N PRO A 213 23.58 9.88 5.71
CA PRO A 213 22.86 11.16 5.77
C PRO A 213 21.94 11.38 4.56
N GLU A 214 22.26 10.80 3.41
CA GLU A 214 21.48 10.91 2.19
C GLU A 214 20.31 9.92 2.22
N PRO A 215 19.07 10.38 1.96
CA PRO A 215 17.93 9.49 1.94
C PRO A 215 18.02 8.47 0.80
N ALA A 216 17.83 7.20 1.12
CA ALA A 216 17.71 6.13 0.13
C ALA A 216 16.31 6.16 -0.47
N GLY A 217 16.12 6.92 -1.54
CA GLY A 217 14.83 7.00 -2.22
C GLY A 217 14.46 5.68 -2.89
N SER A 218 13.16 5.45 -3.05
CA SER A 218 12.62 4.40 -3.91
C SER A 218 11.97 5.03 -5.13
N MET A 219 12.24 4.49 -6.31
CA MET A 219 11.51 4.83 -7.55
C MET A 219 10.14 4.15 -7.62
N SER A 220 9.79 3.35 -6.63
CA SER A 220 8.49 2.71 -6.55
C SER A 220 7.38 3.73 -6.39
N ILE A 221 6.32 3.59 -7.17
CA ILE A 221 5.08 4.37 -7.07
C ILE A 221 4.03 3.62 -6.23
N PHE A 222 4.50 2.87 -5.23
CA PHE A 222 3.65 2.08 -4.32
C PHE A 222 2.46 2.87 -3.77
N PRO A 223 2.60 4.13 -3.29
CA PRO A 223 1.46 4.87 -2.73
C PRO A 223 0.35 5.10 -3.75
N ASP A 224 0.69 5.33 -5.03
CA ASP A 224 -0.28 5.49 -6.10
C ASP A 224 -1.11 4.21 -6.30
N HIS A 225 -0.44 3.07 -6.40
CA HIS A 225 -1.13 1.78 -6.56
C HIS A 225 -1.97 1.42 -5.34
N PHE A 226 -1.46 1.70 -4.14
CA PHE A 226 -2.20 1.41 -2.91
C PHE A 226 -3.45 2.29 -2.79
N ALA A 227 -3.33 3.60 -3.03
CA ALA A 227 -4.45 4.53 -3.07
C ALA A 227 -5.48 4.14 -4.15
N GLY A 228 -5.03 3.76 -5.33
CA GLY A 228 -5.92 3.30 -6.41
C GLY A 228 -6.71 2.06 -6.04
N ARG A 229 -6.10 1.10 -5.36
CA ARG A 229 -6.78 -0.13 -4.86
C ARG A 229 -7.75 0.18 -3.73
N THR A 230 -7.36 1.03 -2.79
CA THR A 230 -8.26 1.53 -1.74
C THR A 230 -9.46 2.23 -2.37
N GLY A 231 -9.23 3.07 -3.40
CA GLY A 231 -10.28 3.74 -4.15
C GLY A 231 -11.25 2.75 -4.83
N ALA A 232 -10.75 1.70 -5.44
CA ALA A 232 -11.60 0.67 -6.05
C ALA A 232 -12.48 -0.04 -5.01
N VAL A 233 -11.89 -0.42 -3.87
CA VAL A 233 -12.65 -1.07 -2.77
C VAL A 233 -13.73 -0.16 -2.21
N THR A 234 -13.40 1.11 -1.96
CA THR A 234 -14.36 2.07 -1.39
C THR A 234 -15.49 2.43 -2.37
N ALA A 235 -15.16 2.58 -3.67
CA ALA A 235 -16.18 2.79 -4.70
C ALA A 235 -17.13 1.59 -4.82
N LEU A 236 -16.60 0.36 -4.78
CA LEU A 236 -17.43 -0.85 -4.78
C LEU A 236 -18.28 -0.99 -3.51
N ALA A 237 -17.76 -0.61 -2.34
CA ALA A 237 -18.53 -0.58 -1.11
C ALA A 237 -19.73 0.38 -1.24
N GLY A 238 -19.56 1.53 -1.89
CA GLY A 238 -20.64 2.46 -2.19
C GLY A 238 -21.71 1.88 -3.11
N VAL A 239 -21.29 1.25 -4.20
CA VAL A 239 -22.24 0.57 -5.11
C VAL A 239 -22.97 -0.57 -4.39
N LEU A 240 -22.29 -1.31 -3.53
CA LEU A 240 -22.89 -2.37 -2.74
C LEU A 240 -23.92 -1.82 -1.73
N GLY A 241 -23.59 -0.76 -1.00
CA GLY A 241 -24.50 -0.09 -0.06
C GLY A 241 -25.79 0.36 -0.77
N ARG A 242 -25.63 1.01 -1.94
CA ARG A 242 -26.79 1.39 -2.78
C ARG A 242 -27.66 0.20 -3.16
N ARG A 243 -27.06 -0.91 -3.57
CA ARG A 243 -27.81 -2.12 -3.97
C ARG A 243 -28.50 -2.83 -2.82
N LEU A 244 -27.88 -2.85 -1.64
CA LEU A 244 -28.38 -3.56 -0.47
C LEU A 244 -29.37 -2.73 0.36
N HIS A 245 -29.17 -1.42 0.44
CA HIS A 245 -29.88 -0.55 1.37
C HIS A 245 -30.70 0.55 0.66
N GLY A 246 -30.50 0.74 -0.65
CA GLY A 246 -31.12 1.84 -1.39
C GLY A 246 -30.48 3.20 -1.09
N ASP A 247 -29.22 3.19 -0.63
CA ASP A 247 -28.48 4.41 -0.30
C ASP A 247 -28.28 5.28 -1.53
N SER A 248 -28.16 6.58 -1.34
CA SER A 248 -27.66 7.50 -2.37
C SER A 248 -26.18 7.25 -2.64
N GLY A 249 -25.69 7.74 -3.78
CA GLY A 249 -24.26 7.81 -4.05
C GLY A 249 -23.57 8.79 -3.10
N PHE A 250 -22.25 8.76 -3.10
CA PHE A 250 -21.45 9.65 -2.27
C PHE A 250 -20.09 9.97 -2.92
N HIS A 251 -19.46 11.01 -2.42
CA HIS A 251 -18.10 11.36 -2.74
C HIS A 251 -17.15 10.71 -1.73
N VAL A 252 -16.23 9.90 -2.21
CA VAL A 252 -15.15 9.32 -1.41
C VAL A 252 -13.83 9.93 -1.81
N GLU A 253 -13.06 10.38 -0.84
CA GLU A 253 -11.70 10.89 -1.03
C GLU A 253 -10.68 9.93 -0.42
N VAL A 254 -9.68 9.55 -1.23
CA VAL A 254 -8.56 8.69 -0.87
C VAL A 254 -7.27 9.49 -1.02
N CYS A 255 -6.83 10.14 0.05
CA CYS A 255 -5.60 10.91 0.05
C CYS A 255 -4.36 10.00 -0.05
N GLN A 256 -3.45 10.29 -0.98
CA GLN A 256 -2.30 9.42 -1.22
C GLN A 256 -1.29 9.40 -0.06
N VAL A 257 -0.96 10.57 0.54
CA VAL A 257 -0.03 10.61 1.67
C VAL A 257 -0.59 9.88 2.89
N GLU A 258 -1.90 9.90 3.10
CA GLU A 258 -2.54 9.20 4.20
C GLU A 258 -2.43 7.67 4.05
N GLN A 259 -2.34 7.15 2.83
CA GLN A 259 -2.06 5.73 2.62
C GLN A 259 -0.70 5.34 3.19
N VAL A 260 0.32 6.19 2.98
CA VAL A 260 1.66 5.98 3.54
C VAL A 260 1.63 6.02 5.06
N VAL A 261 0.98 7.02 5.64
CA VAL A 261 0.85 7.17 7.11
C VAL A 261 0.12 5.99 7.74
N ASN A 262 -0.98 5.53 7.12
CA ASN A 262 -1.74 4.39 7.64
C ASN A 262 -0.97 3.06 7.58
N VAL A 263 -0.16 2.87 6.53
CA VAL A 263 0.70 1.67 6.43
C VAL A 263 1.80 1.65 7.50
N MET A 264 2.18 2.83 8.02
CA MET A 264 3.17 2.98 9.09
C MET A 264 2.53 3.32 10.45
N ALA A 265 1.26 2.96 10.66
CA ALA A 265 0.51 3.38 11.85
C ALA A 265 1.13 2.89 13.17
N ASP A 266 1.75 1.71 13.18
CA ASP A 266 2.47 1.17 14.33
C ASP A 266 3.72 2.00 14.67
N LEU A 267 4.44 2.49 13.66
CA LEU A 267 5.60 3.36 13.85
C LEU A 267 5.17 4.75 14.35
N LEU A 268 4.06 5.29 13.82
CA LEU A 268 3.47 6.52 14.30
C LEU A 268 3.06 6.41 15.79
N ALA A 269 2.43 5.31 16.15
CA ALA A 269 2.06 5.02 17.53
C ALA A 269 3.28 4.96 18.44
N LYS A 270 4.31 4.22 18.03
CA LYS A 270 5.59 4.12 18.76
C LYS A 270 6.25 5.48 18.95
N GLU A 271 6.39 6.26 17.87
CA GLU A 271 7.00 7.58 17.92
C GLU A 271 6.24 8.54 18.85
N SER A 272 4.90 8.43 18.92
CA SER A 272 4.07 9.27 19.79
C SER A 272 4.26 8.95 21.28
N LEU A 273 4.56 7.70 21.61
CA LEU A 273 4.84 7.25 22.99
C LEU A 273 6.30 7.50 23.37
N GLU A 274 7.22 7.28 22.43
CA GLU A 274 8.66 7.33 22.63
C GLU A 274 9.30 8.22 21.55
N PRO A 275 9.21 9.55 21.69
CA PRO A 275 9.73 10.49 20.69
C PRO A 275 11.21 10.26 20.37
N GLY A 276 11.53 10.13 19.08
CA GLY A 276 12.87 9.84 18.58
C GLY A 276 13.22 8.34 18.53
N SER A 277 12.30 7.45 18.90
CA SER A 277 12.55 5.99 18.88
C SER A 277 12.44 5.37 17.49
N VAL A 278 11.74 6.03 16.56
CA VAL A 278 11.56 5.56 15.19
C VAL A 278 12.66 6.14 14.31
N GLN A 279 13.67 5.31 14.04
CA GLN A 279 14.86 5.68 13.27
C GLN A 279 15.11 4.69 12.14
N PRO A 280 15.86 5.10 11.09
CA PRO A 280 16.31 4.18 10.06
C PRO A 280 17.11 3.03 10.66
N ARG A 281 16.83 1.80 10.22
CA ARG A 281 17.49 0.58 10.73
C ARG A 281 18.23 -0.22 9.68
N GLY A 282 18.28 0.29 8.45
CA GLY A 282 18.81 -0.46 7.32
C GLY A 282 18.07 -1.78 7.17
N ASN A 283 18.81 -2.87 7.15
CA ASN A 283 18.26 -4.22 6.97
C ASN A 283 17.95 -4.93 8.31
N HIS A 284 17.79 -4.20 9.41
CA HIS A 284 17.50 -4.78 10.71
C HIS A 284 16.03 -4.64 11.14
N SER A 285 15.58 -5.54 12.01
CA SER A 285 14.26 -5.52 12.62
C SER A 285 14.33 -5.87 14.10
N ASP A 286 13.41 -5.37 14.90
CA ASP A 286 13.23 -5.73 16.33
C ASP A 286 12.53 -7.08 16.48
N ARG A 287 11.99 -7.64 15.39
CA ARG A 287 11.16 -8.85 15.42
C ARG A 287 11.92 -10.13 15.70
N GLY A 288 13.24 -10.07 15.65
CA GLY A 288 14.12 -11.22 15.91
C GLY A 288 15.59 -10.87 15.68
N THR A 289 16.49 -11.76 16.08
CA THR A 289 17.93 -11.57 15.97
C THR A 289 18.62 -12.90 15.69
N PRO A 290 19.36 -13.04 14.56
CA PRO A 290 19.49 -12.08 13.47
C PRO A 290 18.22 -11.92 12.64
N TRP A 291 17.97 -10.70 12.15
CA TRP A 291 16.91 -10.42 11.21
C TRP A 291 17.39 -9.39 10.21
N GLY A 292 17.58 -9.79 8.97
CA GLY A 292 18.08 -8.87 7.96
C GLY A 292 18.64 -9.54 6.70
N LEU A 293 19.23 -8.70 5.84
CA LEU A 293 20.00 -9.13 4.68
C LEU A 293 21.49 -9.08 5.02
N PHE A 294 22.18 -10.13 4.68
CA PHE A 294 23.61 -10.29 4.92
C PHE A 294 24.35 -10.63 3.62
N PRO A 295 25.53 -10.01 3.37
CA PRO A 295 26.30 -10.31 2.18
C PRO A 295 26.86 -11.73 2.24
N CYS A 296 26.88 -12.40 1.10
CA CYS A 296 27.53 -13.67 0.90
C CYS A 296 28.98 -13.48 0.39
N LYS A 297 29.67 -14.59 0.18
CA LYS A 297 31.07 -14.58 -0.29
C LYS A 297 31.21 -14.03 -1.72
N ASP A 298 30.26 -14.34 -2.59
CA ASP A 298 30.29 -13.92 -3.98
C ASP A 298 29.80 -12.49 -4.11
N ASP A 299 30.27 -11.77 -5.13
CA ASP A 299 29.91 -10.39 -5.39
C ASP A 299 28.39 -10.28 -5.66
N ASP A 300 27.78 -9.23 -5.11
CA ASP A 300 26.32 -8.95 -5.17
C ASP A 300 25.41 -10.14 -4.83
N SER A 301 25.90 -11.03 -3.97
CA SER A 301 25.14 -12.18 -3.46
C SER A 301 24.72 -11.96 -2.01
N TRP A 302 23.44 -12.14 -1.72
CA TRP A 302 22.84 -11.83 -0.43
C TRP A 302 22.03 -13.00 0.12
N VAL A 303 21.98 -13.11 1.44
CA VAL A 303 21.11 -14.06 2.15
C VAL A 303 20.21 -13.31 3.14
N ALA A 304 18.93 -13.63 3.12
CA ALA A 304 18.01 -13.19 4.15
C ALA A 304 18.03 -14.19 5.31
N ILE A 305 18.30 -13.71 6.52
CA ILE A 305 18.30 -14.52 7.73
C ILE A 305 17.32 -13.89 8.71
N CYS A 306 16.32 -14.68 9.12
CA CYS A 306 15.29 -14.27 10.07
C CYS A 306 15.09 -15.38 11.07
N THR A 307 15.52 -15.19 12.31
CA THR A 307 15.27 -16.13 13.42
C THR A 307 14.15 -15.58 14.29
N ARG A 308 13.11 -16.38 14.51
CA ARG A 308 11.88 -15.98 15.22
C ARG A 308 11.74 -16.64 16.58
N THR A 309 12.44 -17.77 16.76
CA THR A 309 12.37 -18.60 17.97
C THR A 309 13.77 -19.05 18.41
N ASP A 310 13.91 -19.41 19.67
CA ASP A 310 15.15 -19.96 20.20
C ASP A 310 15.56 -21.25 19.49
N ALA A 311 14.61 -22.05 19.04
CA ALA A 311 14.89 -23.27 18.29
C ALA A 311 15.53 -22.94 16.92
N GLU A 312 15.01 -21.93 16.22
CA GLU A 312 15.57 -21.45 14.95
C GLU A 312 16.97 -20.85 15.16
N TRP A 313 17.18 -20.13 16.27
CA TRP A 313 18.50 -19.61 16.63
C TRP A 313 19.51 -20.73 16.87
N ARG A 314 19.15 -21.76 17.66
CA ARG A 314 20.03 -22.91 17.93
C ARG A 314 20.41 -23.63 16.63
N ALA A 315 19.41 -23.90 15.76
CA ALA A 315 19.67 -24.52 14.46
C ALA A 315 20.61 -23.67 13.60
N PHE A 316 20.44 -22.35 13.61
CA PHE A 316 21.32 -21.42 12.89
C PHE A 316 22.73 -21.42 13.51
N ALA A 317 22.86 -21.44 14.83
CA ALA A 317 24.15 -21.53 15.52
C ALA A 317 24.89 -22.82 15.17
N GLU A 318 24.19 -23.96 15.04
CA GLU A 318 24.77 -25.22 14.57
C GLU A 318 25.33 -25.11 13.14
N VAL A 319 24.60 -24.46 12.23
CA VAL A 319 25.05 -24.19 10.85
C VAL A 319 26.33 -23.33 10.83
N MET A 320 26.47 -22.41 11.80
CA MET A 320 27.70 -21.60 11.96
C MET A 320 28.88 -22.37 12.61
N GLY A 321 28.69 -23.62 12.96
CA GLY A 321 29.72 -24.44 13.66
C GLY A 321 29.72 -24.25 15.16
N SER A 322 28.60 -23.88 15.74
CA SER A 322 28.39 -23.74 17.19
C SER A 322 29.44 -22.86 17.88
N PRO A 323 29.66 -21.63 17.45
CA PRO A 323 30.65 -20.76 18.10
C PRO A 323 30.21 -20.50 19.55
N GLU A 324 31.17 -20.47 20.48
CA GLU A 324 30.90 -20.33 21.92
C GLU A 324 29.99 -19.18 22.27
N TRP A 325 30.16 -18.02 21.61
CA TRP A 325 29.28 -16.84 21.82
C TRP A 325 27.84 -17.06 21.40
N ALA A 326 27.55 -18.02 20.52
CA ALA A 326 26.18 -18.32 20.05
C ALA A 326 25.48 -19.40 20.90
N MET A 327 26.21 -20.07 21.80
CA MET A 327 25.70 -21.17 22.59
C MET A 327 25.33 -20.78 24.02
N THR A 328 25.44 -19.49 24.38
CA THR A 328 25.05 -19.01 25.70
C THR A 328 23.54 -18.76 25.79
N ASP A 329 22.91 -19.27 26.83
CA ASP A 329 21.45 -19.11 27.04
C ASP A 329 21.00 -17.64 27.15
N GLU A 330 21.93 -16.74 27.53
CA GLU A 330 21.68 -15.30 27.56
C GLU A 330 21.36 -14.67 26.20
N LEU A 331 21.72 -15.35 25.09
CA LEU A 331 21.47 -14.84 23.74
C LEU A 331 20.14 -15.33 23.16
N ALA A 332 19.64 -16.47 23.61
CA ALA A 332 18.37 -17.02 23.22
C ALA A 332 17.17 -16.16 23.72
N ALA A 333 17.34 -15.49 24.87
CA ALA A 333 16.31 -14.64 25.48
C ALA A 333 16.39 -13.16 25.09
N GLN A 334 17.42 -12.74 24.33
CA GLN A 334 17.64 -11.33 24.03
C GLN A 334 17.08 -10.96 22.66
N THR A 335 16.01 -10.18 22.66
CA THR A 335 15.61 -9.34 21.53
C THR A 335 16.64 -8.23 21.21
N ASP A 336 17.80 -8.26 21.85
CA ASP A 336 18.84 -7.24 21.77
C ASP A 336 19.69 -7.39 20.50
N LEU A 337 20.07 -6.27 19.90
CA LEU A 337 20.87 -6.16 18.65
C LEU A 337 22.24 -6.85 18.70
N LYS A 338 22.71 -7.30 19.86
CA LYS A 338 24.07 -7.86 20.06
C LYS A 338 24.43 -9.06 19.18
N PRO A 339 23.56 -10.08 18.97
CA PRO A 339 23.87 -11.16 18.04
C PRO A 339 23.96 -10.69 16.60
N SER A 340 23.10 -9.74 16.18
CA SER A 340 23.19 -9.16 14.83
C SER A 340 24.48 -8.39 14.62
N LEU A 341 24.98 -7.67 15.62
CA LEU A 341 26.27 -6.96 15.57
C LEU A 341 27.43 -7.95 15.49
N LYS A 342 27.42 -9.04 16.27
CA LYS A 342 28.44 -10.09 16.20
C LYS A 342 28.39 -10.82 14.86
N LEU A 343 27.22 -11.14 14.35
CA LEU A 343 27.06 -11.76 13.05
C LEU A 343 27.54 -10.84 11.94
N ARG A 344 27.26 -9.53 12.01
CA ARG A 344 27.80 -8.52 11.09
C ARG A 344 29.33 -8.48 11.13
N ALA A 345 29.93 -8.53 12.31
CA ALA A 345 31.37 -8.57 12.44
C ALA A 345 32.00 -9.81 11.80
N MET A 346 31.26 -10.94 11.81
CA MET A 346 31.71 -12.19 11.16
C MET A 346 31.48 -12.19 9.65
N LEU A 347 30.39 -11.63 9.16
CA LEU A 347 30.02 -11.64 7.73
C LEU A 347 30.60 -10.44 6.96
N GLY A 348 31.18 -9.46 7.66
CA GLY A 348 31.68 -8.22 7.08
C GLY A 348 30.66 -7.08 7.04
N PRO A 349 31.12 -5.84 6.80
CA PRO A 349 30.24 -4.69 6.69
C PRO A 349 29.34 -4.83 5.47
N SER A 350 28.07 -4.53 5.63
CA SER A 350 27.19 -4.27 4.46
C SER A 350 27.83 -3.19 3.60
N PRO A 351 27.95 -3.34 2.29
CA PRO A 351 28.45 -2.27 1.44
C PRO A 351 27.46 -1.11 1.55
N GLY A 352 27.91 -0.06 2.26
CA GLY A 352 27.23 1.24 2.17
C GLY A 352 27.37 1.72 0.74
N VAL A 353 26.34 2.33 0.19
CA VAL A 353 26.38 3.06 -1.06
C VAL A 353 27.44 4.18 -0.90
N GLY A 354 28.62 3.97 -1.50
CA GLY A 354 29.69 4.96 -1.58
C GLY A 354 30.69 4.96 -0.42
N GLY A 355 31.81 4.27 -0.61
CA GLY A 355 33.00 4.45 0.23
C GLY A 355 33.97 3.28 0.13
N ALA A 356 34.92 3.36 -0.79
CA ALA A 356 36.10 2.50 -0.78
C ALA A 356 36.90 2.74 0.51
N GLY A 357 36.82 1.80 1.45
CA GLY A 357 37.59 1.77 2.68
C GLY A 357 38.04 0.35 2.97
N ALA A 358 39.34 0.09 2.76
CA ALA A 358 39.98 -1.17 3.03
C ALA A 358 39.88 -1.54 4.52
N GLY A 359 39.25 -2.63 4.84
CA GLY A 359 39.26 -3.26 6.17
C GLY A 359 39.03 -4.75 6.01
N GLY A 360 40.01 -5.55 6.44
CA GLY A 360 40.05 -7.00 6.27
C GLY A 360 38.85 -7.70 6.87
N GLY A 361 37.89 -8.09 6.03
CA GLY A 361 36.76 -8.90 6.40
C GLY A 361 37.18 -10.34 6.62
N VAL A 362 36.76 -10.92 7.74
CA VAL A 362 36.86 -12.37 7.95
C VAL A 362 35.80 -13.03 7.05
N SER A 363 36.28 -13.68 5.98
CA SER A 363 35.45 -14.49 5.11
C SER A 363 34.98 -15.72 5.88
N VAL A 364 33.75 -15.74 6.33
CA VAL A 364 33.13 -16.97 6.83
C VAL A 364 32.79 -17.82 5.61
N HIS A 365 33.60 -18.85 5.41
CA HIS A 365 33.30 -19.90 4.47
C HIS A 365 32.12 -20.69 5.04
N VAL A 366 30.90 -20.38 4.66
CA VAL A 366 29.76 -21.26 4.91
C VAL A 366 29.85 -22.36 3.86
N PRO A 367 30.32 -23.58 4.24
CA PRO A 367 30.43 -24.67 3.26
C PRO A 367 29.05 -25.00 2.79
N SER A 368 28.76 -24.66 1.56
CA SER A 368 27.56 -25.05 0.79
C SER A 368 26.33 -25.42 1.65
N VAL A 369 25.65 -24.42 2.21
CA VAL A 369 24.32 -24.54 2.84
C VAL A 369 23.30 -25.24 1.90
N ARG A 370 23.66 -25.44 0.62
CA ARG A 370 22.83 -26.12 -0.37
C ARG A 370 22.46 -27.57 -0.06
N ARG A 371 23.13 -28.27 0.86
CA ARG A 371 22.86 -29.70 1.09
C ARG A 371 22.35 -30.10 2.47
N GLN A 372 22.48 -29.27 3.50
CA GLN A 372 22.03 -29.63 4.85
C GLN A 372 20.75 -28.92 5.31
N ALA A 373 20.39 -27.80 4.71
CA ALA A 373 19.14 -27.08 5.04
C ALA A 373 17.86 -27.77 4.53
N THR A 374 17.97 -28.81 3.70
CA THR A 374 16.84 -29.52 3.11
C THR A 374 16.12 -30.50 4.06
N ALA A 375 16.67 -30.78 5.23
CA ALA A 375 16.05 -31.72 6.16
C ALA A 375 15.10 -31.05 7.20
N GLY A 376 15.09 -29.72 7.30
CA GLY A 376 14.27 -28.99 8.29
C GLY A 376 13.46 -27.81 7.75
N LEU A 377 13.62 -27.41 6.50
CA LEU A 377 12.98 -26.22 5.93
C LEU A 377 12.17 -26.59 4.68
N HIS A 378 10.98 -27.14 4.86
CA HIS A 378 10.03 -27.47 3.78
C HIS A 378 9.44 -26.24 3.04
N GLY A 379 10.09 -25.10 3.05
CA GLY A 379 9.58 -23.87 2.42
C GLY A 379 10.50 -23.22 1.38
N LEU A 380 11.74 -23.66 1.20
CA LEU A 380 12.70 -22.98 0.32
C LEU A 380 12.82 -23.57 -1.10
N SER A 381 12.13 -24.68 -1.39
CA SER A 381 12.14 -25.28 -2.73
C SER A 381 11.28 -24.52 -3.75
N GLU A 382 10.33 -23.70 -3.31
CA GLU A 382 9.42 -22.98 -4.21
C GLU A 382 9.96 -21.64 -4.73
N LEU A 383 11.02 -21.10 -4.14
CA LEU A 383 11.64 -19.82 -4.59
C LEU A 383 12.55 -19.99 -5.83
N ARG A 384 12.73 -21.19 -6.35
CA ARG A 384 13.54 -21.45 -7.55
C ARG A 384 12.82 -21.24 -8.88
N THR A 385 11.52 -20.94 -8.87
CA THR A 385 10.72 -20.84 -10.11
C THR A 385 10.39 -19.41 -10.52
N LEU A 386 10.93 -18.40 -9.81
CA LEU A 386 10.66 -16.99 -10.10
C LEU A 386 11.95 -16.17 -10.36
N ALA A 387 13.00 -16.79 -10.85
CA ALA A 387 14.17 -16.09 -11.41
C ALA A 387 14.28 -16.34 -12.90
#